data_f0cfc49905ef93d74b7a0f5e8d72f826
#
_entry.id   f0cfc49905ef93d74b7a0f5e8d72f826
#
_cell.length_a   1.000
_cell.length_b   1.000
_cell.length_c   1.000
_cell.angle_alpha   90.00
_cell.angle_beta   90.00
_cell.angle_gamma   90.00
#
_symmetry.space_group_name_H-M   'P 1'
#
loop_
_entity.id
_entity.type
_entity.pdbx_description
1 polymer ?
#
loop_
_entity_poly.entity_id
_entity_poly.type
_entity_poly.pdbx_seq_one_letter_code
_entity_poly.pdbx_strand_id
1 'polypeptide(L)'
;MDKKDKIIILTHVDSDGVSSGVLLYKVLTNKGYKNIDIIYPGKGENGYSERIKNLITSSKPDFLFFMDLGSYPENFDNIRKIILIDHHKPEGIPNNGVLLSSFPPPPYISTSFLAYLLLKEINYNPKDYLGLIGEVGDYGTEVDAPYFKELIKKYKKKNISLVSSLINSARRMKEFDIETSLKYLINSENFEDLLIESEYMKKLLYYKDVIKEDVDKWKRRKPKFIKNIAIIEINSPNLIHPLIAQIWRNVLEKYIIICANFGYLKDKVSFSIRTKLDISLLSFLRKYLKPSIEEDLGFGHERATGGIIDLEKWFDLIKKIENDNIENNET
;
A
#
# COMPACT_ATOMS: atom_id res chain seq x y z
N MET A 1 -2.61 12.72 -25.24
CA MET A 1 -1.38 11.89 -25.34
C MET A 1 -1.23 11.41 -26.78
N ASP A 2 -0.03 11.53 -27.35
CA ASP A 2 0.34 10.96 -28.65
C ASP A 2 0.80 9.50 -28.43
N LYS A 3 0.67 8.64 -29.47
CA LYS A 3 1.11 7.22 -29.40
C LYS A 3 2.64 7.06 -29.26
N LYS A 4 3.40 8.12 -29.53
CA LYS A 4 4.86 8.17 -29.39
C LYS A 4 5.32 8.62 -28.00
N ASP A 5 4.43 9.18 -27.21
CA ASP A 5 4.75 9.70 -25.89
C ASP A 5 5.32 8.59 -25.01
N LYS A 6 6.35 8.92 -24.24
CA LYS A 6 6.91 8.05 -23.22
C LYS A 6 6.09 8.20 -21.93
N ILE A 7 5.57 7.08 -21.46
CA ILE A 7 4.69 7.02 -20.30
C ILE A 7 5.36 6.22 -19.20
N ILE A 8 5.44 6.78 -18.00
CA ILE A 8 5.79 6.03 -16.80
C ILE A 8 4.55 5.89 -15.93
N ILE A 9 4.28 4.67 -15.49
CA ILE A 9 3.31 4.33 -14.46
C ILE A 9 4.09 3.96 -13.21
N LEU A 10 4.14 4.86 -12.25
CA LEU A 10 4.72 4.60 -10.93
C LEU A 10 3.60 4.13 -10.00
N THR A 11 3.72 2.91 -9.50
CA THR A 11 2.67 2.26 -8.72
C THR A 11 3.13 1.88 -7.32
N HIS A 12 2.22 1.87 -6.35
CA HIS A 12 2.47 1.24 -5.06
C HIS A 12 2.66 -0.28 -5.23
N VAL A 13 3.12 -0.95 -4.20
CA VAL A 13 3.60 -2.35 -4.29
C VAL A 13 2.65 -3.37 -3.68
N ASP A 14 1.50 -2.93 -3.16
CA ASP A 14 0.46 -3.84 -2.68
C ASP A 14 -0.57 -4.19 -3.76
N SER A 15 -1.61 -4.90 -3.35
CA SER A 15 -2.61 -5.33 -4.32
C SER A 15 -3.39 -4.18 -4.95
N ASP A 16 -3.57 -3.05 -4.26
CA ASP A 16 -4.24 -1.88 -4.84
C ASP A 16 -3.34 -1.18 -5.85
N GLY A 17 -2.12 -0.83 -5.45
CA GLY A 17 -1.17 -0.20 -6.34
C GLY A 17 -0.84 -1.05 -7.57
N VAL A 18 -0.46 -2.33 -7.38
CA VAL A 18 -0.13 -3.25 -8.49
C VAL A 18 -1.31 -3.40 -9.45
N SER A 19 -2.53 -3.57 -8.91
CA SER A 19 -3.73 -3.72 -9.76
C SER A 19 -4.09 -2.44 -10.51
N SER A 20 -3.99 -1.28 -9.88
CA SER A 20 -4.24 0.01 -10.53
C SER A 20 -3.24 0.30 -11.64
N GLY A 21 -1.94 0.04 -11.39
CA GLY A 21 -0.88 0.19 -12.39
C GLY A 21 -1.07 -0.73 -13.59
N VAL A 22 -1.36 -2.02 -13.35
CA VAL A 22 -1.60 -2.99 -14.43
C VAL A 22 -2.89 -2.68 -15.19
N LEU A 23 -3.95 -2.23 -14.50
CA LEU A 23 -5.19 -1.81 -15.16
C LEU A 23 -4.93 -0.70 -16.17
N LEU A 24 -4.22 0.35 -15.76
CA LEU A 24 -3.86 1.47 -16.64
C LEU A 24 -2.95 1.01 -17.78
N TYR A 25 -1.93 0.20 -17.49
CA TYR A 25 -1.03 -0.37 -18.49
C TYR A 25 -1.77 -1.12 -19.58
N LYS A 26 -2.66 -2.06 -19.21
CA LYS A 26 -3.45 -2.85 -20.17
C LYS A 26 -4.35 -1.96 -21.05
N VAL A 27 -5.00 -0.98 -20.44
CA VAL A 27 -5.86 -0.06 -21.17
C VAL A 27 -5.05 0.77 -22.17
N LEU A 28 -3.92 1.33 -21.77
CA LEU A 28 -3.07 2.12 -22.66
C LEU A 28 -2.48 1.27 -23.78
N THR A 29 -2.00 0.06 -23.47
CA THR A 29 -1.48 -0.88 -24.47
C THR A 29 -2.55 -1.26 -25.50
N ASN A 30 -3.78 -1.56 -25.06
CA ASN A 30 -4.91 -1.86 -25.95
C ASN A 30 -5.31 -0.66 -26.83
N LYS A 31 -5.05 0.57 -26.38
CA LYS A 31 -5.23 1.79 -27.16
C LYS A 31 -4.07 2.07 -28.11
N GLY A 32 -3.04 1.20 -28.12
CA GLY A 32 -1.90 1.27 -29.06
C GLY A 32 -0.74 2.15 -28.60
N TYR A 33 -0.66 2.53 -27.31
CA TYR A 33 0.55 3.10 -26.73
C TYR A 33 1.58 1.98 -26.55
N LYS A 34 2.83 2.22 -26.96
CA LYS A 34 3.88 1.19 -26.94
C LYS A 34 5.06 1.52 -26.04
N ASN A 35 5.23 2.78 -25.68
CA ASN A 35 6.35 3.26 -24.88
C ASN A 35 5.88 3.50 -23.44
N ILE A 36 5.57 2.42 -22.73
CA ILE A 36 5.02 2.43 -21.37
C ILE A 36 5.90 1.59 -20.46
N ASP A 37 6.42 2.19 -19.41
CA ASP A 37 7.15 1.51 -18.34
C ASP A 37 6.33 1.53 -17.05
N ILE A 38 6.25 0.39 -16.36
CA ILE A 38 5.77 0.32 -14.97
C ILE A 38 6.98 0.29 -14.06
N ILE A 39 7.05 1.22 -13.12
CA ILE A 39 8.09 1.29 -12.10
C ILE A 39 7.45 1.30 -10.70
N TYR A 40 8.21 0.95 -9.69
CA TYR A 40 7.74 0.87 -8.30
C TYR A 40 8.87 1.15 -7.30
N PRO A 41 8.51 1.59 -6.07
CA PRO A 41 9.46 1.76 -4.98
C PRO A 41 10.13 0.44 -4.60
N GLY A 42 11.38 0.50 -4.18
CA GLY A 42 12.10 -0.64 -3.65
C GLY A 42 11.71 -0.97 -2.20
N LYS A 43 12.34 -1.98 -1.64
CA LYS A 43 12.12 -2.41 -0.26
C LYS A 43 12.48 -1.28 0.72
N GLY A 44 11.48 -0.81 1.47
CA GLY A 44 11.65 0.29 2.43
C GLY A 44 11.72 1.68 1.79
N GLU A 45 11.33 1.81 0.53
CA GLU A 45 11.18 3.07 -0.19
C GLU A 45 9.70 3.42 -0.39
N ASN A 46 9.44 4.67 -0.73
CA ASN A 46 8.15 5.13 -1.23
C ASN A 46 8.29 5.75 -2.63
N GLY A 47 7.19 6.19 -3.21
CA GLY A 47 7.13 6.76 -4.57
C GLY A 47 7.89 8.09 -4.75
N TYR A 48 8.34 8.70 -3.68
CA TYR A 48 9.05 9.99 -3.66
C TYR A 48 10.51 9.85 -3.20
N SER A 49 11.02 8.64 -3.05
CA SER A 49 12.41 8.38 -2.68
C SER A 49 13.37 8.87 -3.75
N GLU A 50 14.60 9.21 -3.33
CA GLU A 50 15.65 9.75 -4.21
C GLU A 50 15.94 8.84 -5.41
N ARG A 51 15.96 7.51 -5.20
CA ARG A 51 16.13 6.55 -6.30
C ARG A 51 15.03 6.66 -7.33
N ILE A 52 13.77 6.78 -6.90
CA ILE A 52 12.62 6.93 -7.80
C ILE A 52 12.68 8.26 -8.54
N LYS A 53 12.99 9.36 -7.87
CA LYS A 53 13.18 10.68 -8.49
C LYS A 53 14.26 10.63 -9.57
N ASN A 54 15.40 10.02 -9.28
CA ASN A 54 16.50 9.85 -10.24
C ASN A 54 16.11 8.97 -11.43
N LEU A 55 15.35 7.89 -11.20
CA LEU A 55 14.86 7.02 -12.26
C LEU A 55 13.89 7.77 -13.20
N ILE A 56 12.97 8.54 -12.66
CA ILE A 56 12.02 9.36 -13.43
C ILE A 56 12.80 10.42 -14.24
N THR A 57 13.70 11.16 -13.61
CA THR A 57 14.48 12.22 -14.24
C THR A 57 15.34 11.68 -15.39
N SER A 58 16.01 10.55 -15.18
CA SER A 58 16.84 9.91 -16.21
C SER A 58 16.00 9.34 -17.38
N SER A 59 14.80 8.86 -17.08
CA SER A 59 13.89 8.31 -18.06
C SER A 59 13.23 9.36 -18.95
N LYS A 60 13.10 10.61 -18.50
CA LYS A 60 12.49 11.73 -19.21
C LYS A 60 11.12 11.39 -19.82
N PRO A 61 10.11 10.99 -19.01
CA PRO A 61 8.80 10.68 -19.55
C PRO A 61 8.05 11.94 -20.01
N ASP A 62 7.19 11.81 -21.02
CA ASP A 62 6.23 12.86 -21.38
C ASP A 62 5.07 12.91 -20.38
N PHE A 63 4.63 11.73 -19.91
CA PHE A 63 3.56 11.57 -18.94
C PHE A 63 3.99 10.65 -17.79
N LEU A 64 3.67 11.08 -16.58
CA LEU A 64 3.93 10.31 -15.35
C LEU A 64 2.60 10.09 -14.62
N PHE A 65 2.28 8.84 -14.37
CA PHE A 65 1.13 8.46 -13.56
C PHE A 65 1.62 7.96 -12.19
N PHE A 66 1.07 8.52 -11.13
CA PHE A 66 1.20 8.02 -9.77
C PHE A 66 -0.06 7.24 -9.41
N MET A 67 0.11 5.99 -9.02
CA MET A 67 -0.98 5.08 -8.70
C MET A 67 -0.84 4.61 -7.26
N ASP A 68 -1.70 5.12 -6.36
CA ASP A 68 -1.79 4.68 -4.96
C ASP A 68 -0.54 4.98 -4.10
N LEU A 69 0.03 6.18 -4.24
CA LEU A 69 1.28 6.55 -3.57
C LEU A 69 1.17 7.80 -2.68
N GLY A 70 -0.06 8.25 -2.42
CA GLY A 70 -0.30 9.55 -1.84
C GLY A 70 -0.01 10.70 -2.82
N SER A 71 -0.37 11.90 -2.45
CA SER A 71 -0.12 13.09 -3.27
C SER A 71 0.60 14.16 -2.46
N TYR A 72 1.72 14.63 -2.99
CA TYR A 72 2.60 15.60 -2.34
C TYR A 72 3.01 16.71 -3.31
N PRO A 73 3.39 17.92 -2.83
CA PRO A 73 3.79 19.06 -3.68
C PRO A 73 5.23 18.92 -4.20
N GLU A 74 5.62 17.68 -4.55
CA GLU A 74 6.93 17.38 -5.13
C GLU A 74 6.93 17.66 -6.63
N ASN A 75 7.90 18.42 -7.14
CA ASN A 75 8.00 18.76 -8.54
C ASN A 75 8.97 17.85 -9.27
N PHE A 76 8.60 17.50 -10.49
CA PHE A 76 9.43 16.74 -11.42
C PHE A 76 9.63 17.57 -12.67
N ASP A 77 10.87 17.90 -12.98
CA ASP A 77 11.21 18.76 -14.12
C ASP A 77 11.01 18.06 -15.46
N ASN A 78 10.66 18.84 -16.49
CA ASN A 78 10.57 18.42 -17.87
C ASN A 78 9.53 17.33 -18.16
N ILE A 79 8.53 17.14 -17.32
CA ILE A 79 7.40 16.25 -17.55
C ILE A 79 6.21 17.09 -18.04
N ARG A 80 5.63 16.72 -19.19
CA ARG A 80 4.50 17.46 -19.80
C ARG A 80 3.28 17.44 -18.88
N LYS A 81 2.97 16.30 -18.26
CA LYS A 81 1.84 16.18 -17.36
C LYS A 81 2.06 15.06 -16.33
N ILE A 82 1.71 15.32 -15.08
CA ILE A 82 1.66 14.36 -13.99
C ILE A 82 0.21 14.10 -13.64
N ILE A 83 -0.19 12.85 -13.56
CA ILE A 83 -1.53 12.41 -13.18
C ILE A 83 -1.41 11.53 -11.94
N LEU A 84 -2.07 11.94 -10.87
CA LEU A 84 -2.13 11.17 -9.63
C LEU A 84 -3.54 10.59 -9.52
N ILE A 85 -3.63 9.28 -9.32
CA ILE A 85 -4.88 8.58 -9.00
C ILE A 85 -4.67 7.95 -7.63
N ASP A 86 -5.49 8.38 -6.65
CA ASP A 86 -5.22 8.06 -5.26
C ASP A 86 -6.49 8.13 -4.39
N HIS A 87 -6.48 7.43 -3.26
CA HIS A 87 -7.56 7.43 -2.29
C HIS A 87 -7.13 7.94 -0.90
N HIS A 88 -5.85 8.21 -0.73
CA HIS A 88 -5.31 8.78 0.51
C HIS A 88 -5.66 10.25 0.66
N LYS A 89 -5.55 10.76 1.91
CA LYS A 89 -5.68 12.18 2.18
C LYS A 89 -4.61 12.97 1.42
N PRO A 90 -5.00 13.95 0.58
CA PRO A 90 -4.03 14.76 -0.13
C PRO A 90 -3.20 15.65 0.82
N GLU A 91 -1.88 15.65 0.64
CA GLU A 91 -0.96 16.57 1.33
C GLU A 91 -0.45 17.67 0.37
N GLY A 92 -0.79 17.59 -0.91
CA GLY A 92 -0.45 18.54 -1.97
C GLY A 92 -0.39 17.88 -3.34
N ILE A 93 -0.13 18.66 -4.38
CA ILE A 93 0.06 18.15 -5.76
C ILE A 93 1.23 18.87 -6.43
N PRO A 94 1.94 18.22 -7.37
CA PRO A 94 2.96 18.87 -8.20
C PRO A 94 2.39 20.03 -9.02
N ASN A 95 3.20 21.05 -9.36
CA ASN A 95 2.75 22.23 -10.09
C ASN A 95 2.08 21.93 -11.45
N ASN A 96 2.52 20.87 -12.16
CA ASN A 96 1.96 20.40 -13.42
C ASN A 96 1.10 19.13 -13.23
N GLY A 97 0.72 18.83 -11.98
CA GLY A 97 -0.07 17.67 -11.60
C GLY A 97 -1.57 17.87 -11.72
N VAL A 98 -2.28 16.76 -11.85
CA VAL A 98 -3.73 16.65 -11.65
C VAL A 98 -3.97 15.47 -10.73
N LEU A 99 -4.73 15.68 -9.66
CA LEU A 99 -5.16 14.64 -8.75
C LEU A 99 -6.59 14.21 -9.06
N LEU A 100 -6.78 12.91 -9.26
CA LEU A 100 -8.08 12.24 -9.32
C LEU A 100 -8.17 11.40 -8.04
N SER A 101 -9.07 11.77 -7.13
CA SER A 101 -9.11 11.18 -5.79
C SER A 101 -10.52 10.80 -5.38
N SER A 102 -10.65 9.71 -4.63
CA SER A 102 -11.86 9.33 -3.91
C SER A 102 -11.91 9.87 -2.47
N PHE A 103 -10.92 10.63 -2.03
CA PHE A 103 -10.95 11.29 -0.73
C PHE A 103 -11.83 12.57 -0.75
N PRO A 104 -12.59 12.90 0.30
CA PRO A 104 -12.76 12.12 1.53
C PRO A 104 -13.81 11.01 1.40
N PRO A 105 -13.64 9.88 2.11
CA PRO A 105 -14.68 8.88 2.21
C PRO A 105 -15.87 9.40 3.05
N PRO A 106 -17.11 8.83 2.98
CA PRO A 106 -17.56 7.83 2.02
C PRO A 106 -17.87 8.39 0.63
N PRO A 107 -17.87 7.56 -0.44
CA PRO A 107 -17.67 6.11 -0.39
C PRO A 107 -16.19 5.73 -0.22
N TYR A 108 -15.92 4.59 0.43
CA TYR A 108 -14.60 4.00 0.50
C TYR A 108 -14.32 3.31 -0.83
N ILE A 109 -13.41 3.88 -1.63
CA ILE A 109 -13.05 3.39 -2.96
C ILE A 109 -11.54 3.43 -3.06
N SER A 110 -10.92 2.27 -3.29
CA SER A 110 -9.48 2.14 -3.50
C SER A 110 -9.03 2.77 -4.81
N THR A 111 -7.73 2.97 -4.97
CA THR A 111 -7.15 3.55 -6.18
C THR A 111 -7.43 2.70 -7.43
N SER A 112 -7.34 1.38 -7.33
CA SER A 112 -7.61 0.48 -8.47
C SER A 112 -9.06 0.52 -8.90
N PHE A 113 -9.99 0.59 -7.94
CA PHE A 113 -11.41 0.68 -8.26
C PHE A 113 -11.78 2.07 -8.80
N LEU A 114 -11.20 3.14 -8.26
CA LEU A 114 -11.32 4.49 -8.81
C LEU A 114 -10.81 4.54 -10.25
N ALA A 115 -9.63 4.00 -10.52
CA ALA A 115 -9.06 3.93 -11.87
C ALA A 115 -9.99 3.14 -12.82
N TYR A 116 -10.58 2.02 -12.36
CA TYR A 116 -11.56 1.27 -13.14
C TYR A 116 -12.78 2.13 -13.50
N LEU A 117 -13.36 2.85 -12.55
CA LEU A 117 -14.52 3.70 -12.79
C LEU A 117 -14.21 4.85 -13.75
N LEU A 118 -13.08 5.54 -13.56
CA LEU A 118 -12.64 6.63 -14.44
C LEU A 118 -12.42 6.16 -15.88
N LEU A 119 -11.74 5.04 -16.07
CA LEU A 119 -11.47 4.49 -17.39
C LEU A 119 -12.74 3.97 -18.08
N LYS A 120 -13.68 3.42 -17.32
CA LYS A 120 -15.00 3.00 -17.80
C LYS A 120 -15.83 4.20 -18.28
N GLU A 121 -15.84 5.29 -17.52
CA GLU A 121 -16.57 6.51 -17.86
C GLU A 121 -16.11 7.11 -19.22
N ILE A 122 -14.82 7.03 -19.49
CA ILE A 122 -14.27 7.50 -20.78
C ILE A 122 -14.26 6.42 -21.88
N ASN A 123 -15.04 5.34 -21.71
CA ASN A 123 -15.22 4.24 -22.68
C ASN A 123 -13.93 3.51 -23.06
N TYR A 124 -13.03 3.29 -22.12
CA TYR A 124 -11.78 2.55 -22.35
C TYR A 124 -11.89 1.04 -22.07
N ASN A 125 -13.07 0.56 -21.66
CA ASN A 125 -13.36 -0.85 -21.40
C ASN A 125 -12.32 -1.57 -20.51
N PRO A 126 -12.07 -1.06 -19.30
CA PRO A 126 -11.11 -1.66 -18.36
C PRO A 126 -11.61 -3.00 -17.81
N LYS A 127 -10.69 -3.85 -17.37
CA LYS A 127 -11.01 -5.13 -16.73
C LYS A 127 -11.48 -4.90 -15.29
N ASP A 128 -12.73 -5.18 -14.99
CA ASP A 128 -13.38 -4.94 -13.68
C ASP A 128 -12.73 -5.74 -12.53
N TYR A 129 -12.22 -6.94 -12.80
CA TYR A 129 -11.54 -7.75 -11.78
C TYR A 129 -10.26 -7.09 -11.25
N LEU A 130 -9.54 -6.30 -12.07
CA LEU A 130 -8.34 -5.60 -11.62
C LEU A 130 -8.70 -4.51 -10.60
N GLY A 131 -9.74 -3.73 -10.86
CA GLY A 131 -10.26 -2.78 -9.87
C GLY A 131 -10.69 -3.47 -8.57
N LEU A 132 -11.38 -4.62 -8.70
CA LEU A 132 -11.86 -5.36 -7.55
C LEU A 132 -10.76 -6.02 -6.70
N ILE A 133 -9.66 -6.47 -7.31
CA ILE A 133 -8.53 -7.08 -6.59
C ILE A 133 -7.93 -6.11 -5.58
N GLY A 134 -7.68 -4.86 -5.98
CA GLY A 134 -7.13 -3.85 -5.08
C GLY A 134 -8.15 -3.41 -4.04
N GLU A 135 -9.40 -3.18 -4.42
CA GLU A 135 -10.48 -2.84 -3.49
C GLU A 135 -10.60 -3.86 -2.34
N VAL A 136 -10.53 -5.15 -2.67
CA VAL A 136 -10.54 -6.24 -1.67
C VAL A 136 -9.26 -6.22 -0.82
N GLY A 137 -8.14 -5.80 -1.38
CA GLY A 137 -6.88 -5.68 -0.66
C GLY A 137 -6.91 -4.67 0.46
N ASP A 138 -7.58 -3.54 0.25
CA ASP A 138 -7.64 -2.43 1.19
C ASP A 138 -8.84 -2.51 2.14
N TYR A 139 -10.00 -2.73 1.59
CA TYR A 139 -11.26 -2.67 2.34
C TYR A 139 -11.89 -4.03 2.62
N GLY A 140 -11.35 -5.10 2.05
CA GLY A 140 -11.91 -6.44 2.20
C GLY A 140 -13.12 -6.68 1.32
N THR A 141 -13.94 -7.65 1.70
CA THR A 141 -15.09 -8.10 0.87
C THR A 141 -16.45 -7.65 1.42
N GLU A 142 -16.46 -6.82 2.46
CA GLU A 142 -17.70 -6.42 3.17
C GLU A 142 -18.08 -4.94 2.90
N VAL A 143 -17.57 -4.35 1.82
CA VAL A 143 -17.92 -2.98 1.43
C VAL A 143 -19.39 -2.92 1.04
N ASP A 144 -20.14 -1.99 1.66
CA ASP A 144 -21.57 -1.83 1.43
C ASP A 144 -21.87 -0.91 0.24
N ALA A 145 -21.60 -1.42 -0.98
CA ALA A 145 -21.97 -0.77 -2.22
C ALA A 145 -22.57 -1.79 -3.19
N PRO A 146 -23.72 -1.49 -3.84
CA PRO A 146 -24.43 -2.45 -4.69
C PRO A 146 -23.55 -3.03 -5.81
N TYR A 147 -22.83 -2.18 -6.56
CA TYR A 147 -21.95 -2.58 -7.65
C TYR A 147 -20.80 -3.49 -7.17
N PHE A 148 -20.30 -3.27 -5.97
CA PHE A 148 -19.25 -4.08 -5.38
C PHE A 148 -19.77 -5.49 -5.03
N LYS A 149 -20.95 -5.57 -4.45
CA LYS A 149 -21.62 -6.86 -4.13
C LYS A 149 -21.82 -7.71 -5.37
N GLU A 150 -22.22 -7.11 -6.49
CA GLU A 150 -22.37 -7.81 -7.77
C GLU A 150 -21.04 -8.40 -8.26
N LEU A 151 -19.96 -7.63 -8.21
CA LEU A 151 -18.63 -8.08 -8.61
C LEU A 151 -18.09 -9.18 -7.67
N ILE A 152 -18.27 -9.05 -6.36
CA ILE A 152 -17.91 -10.11 -5.40
C ILE A 152 -18.69 -11.41 -5.69
N LYS A 153 -19.96 -11.31 -6.04
CA LYS A 153 -20.77 -12.49 -6.45
C LYS A 153 -20.23 -13.09 -7.76
N LYS A 154 -19.93 -12.26 -8.77
CA LYS A 154 -19.40 -12.68 -10.08
C LYS A 154 -18.10 -13.47 -9.91
N TYR A 155 -17.13 -12.96 -9.17
CA TYR A 155 -15.79 -13.55 -9.05
C TYR A 155 -15.63 -14.50 -7.86
N LYS A 156 -16.60 -14.60 -6.98
CA LYS A 156 -16.63 -15.35 -5.71
C LYS A 156 -15.63 -14.82 -4.69
N LYS A 157 -16.14 -14.48 -3.52
CA LYS A 157 -15.36 -13.92 -2.38
C LYS A 157 -14.04 -14.65 -2.13
N LYS A 158 -14.07 -16.01 -2.11
CA LYS A 158 -12.87 -16.83 -1.86
C LYS A 158 -11.79 -16.60 -2.90
N ASN A 159 -12.16 -16.55 -4.18
CA ASN A 159 -11.22 -16.45 -5.29
C ASN A 159 -10.56 -15.08 -5.36
N ILE A 160 -11.36 -14.01 -5.25
CA ILE A 160 -10.82 -12.64 -5.30
C ILE A 160 -9.91 -12.34 -4.10
N SER A 161 -10.29 -12.80 -2.89
CA SER A 161 -9.45 -12.69 -1.69
C SER A 161 -8.15 -13.49 -1.81
N LEU A 162 -8.19 -14.66 -2.46
CA LEU A 162 -6.99 -15.43 -2.75
C LEU A 162 -6.04 -14.63 -3.62
N VAL A 163 -6.51 -14.13 -4.77
CA VAL A 163 -5.67 -13.38 -5.73
C VAL A 163 -5.07 -12.13 -5.08
N SER A 164 -5.87 -11.30 -4.38
CA SER A 164 -5.36 -10.14 -3.65
C SER A 164 -4.29 -10.51 -2.62
N SER A 165 -4.51 -11.61 -1.88
CA SER A 165 -3.54 -12.09 -0.89
C SER A 165 -2.25 -12.62 -1.51
N LEU A 166 -2.31 -13.23 -2.70
CA LEU A 166 -1.15 -13.68 -3.46
C LEU A 166 -0.26 -12.50 -3.87
N ILE A 167 -0.86 -11.46 -4.46
CA ILE A 167 -0.14 -10.24 -4.84
C ILE A 167 0.55 -9.62 -3.63
N ASN A 168 -0.18 -9.47 -2.53
CA ASN A 168 0.36 -8.91 -1.29
C ASN A 168 1.48 -9.76 -0.65
N SER A 169 1.56 -11.06 -0.96
CA SER A 169 2.64 -11.91 -0.41
C SER A 169 4.00 -11.55 -0.97
N ALA A 170 4.09 -11.17 -2.24
CA ALA A 170 5.34 -10.82 -2.91
C ALA A 170 6.08 -9.63 -2.26
N ARG A 171 5.34 -8.55 -1.94
CA ARG A 171 5.94 -7.39 -1.25
C ARG A 171 6.34 -7.69 0.19
N ARG A 172 5.73 -8.72 0.80
CA ARG A 172 6.00 -9.08 2.19
C ARG A 172 7.23 -9.96 2.35
N MET A 173 7.62 -10.67 1.31
CA MET A 173 8.83 -11.49 1.33
C MET A 173 10.10 -10.63 1.50
N LYS A 174 11.10 -11.23 2.13
CA LYS A 174 12.43 -10.60 2.24
C LYS A 174 13.05 -10.25 0.89
N GLU A 175 12.73 -11.04 -0.15
CA GLU A 175 13.16 -10.85 -1.54
C GLU A 175 12.48 -9.65 -2.22
N PHE A 176 11.28 -9.25 -1.75
CA PHE A 176 10.52 -8.11 -2.29
C PHE A 176 10.29 -8.22 -3.80
N ASP A 177 9.63 -9.30 -4.23
CA ASP A 177 9.49 -9.67 -5.65
C ASP A 177 8.21 -9.13 -6.30
N ILE A 178 8.15 -7.82 -6.50
CA ILE A 178 6.99 -7.15 -7.11
C ILE A 178 6.82 -7.54 -8.57
N GLU A 179 7.92 -7.82 -9.27
CA GLU A 179 7.91 -8.22 -10.68
C GLU A 179 7.03 -9.46 -10.93
N THR A 180 7.07 -10.44 -10.02
CA THR A 180 6.19 -11.63 -10.10
C THR A 180 4.72 -11.25 -9.98
N SER A 181 4.34 -10.33 -9.10
CA SER A 181 2.97 -9.83 -8.97
C SER A 181 2.49 -9.08 -10.22
N LEU A 182 3.35 -8.22 -10.77
CA LEU A 182 3.05 -7.50 -12.02
C LEU A 182 2.83 -8.47 -13.17
N LYS A 183 3.76 -9.41 -13.41
CA LYS A 183 3.65 -10.42 -14.48
C LYS A 183 2.43 -11.32 -14.33
N TYR A 184 2.09 -11.70 -13.09
CA TYR A 184 0.89 -12.49 -12.81
C TYR A 184 -0.38 -11.78 -13.30
N LEU A 185 -0.53 -10.47 -13.08
CA LEU A 185 -1.68 -9.70 -13.54
C LEU A 185 -1.57 -9.30 -15.02
N ILE A 186 -0.39 -8.94 -15.52
CA ILE A 186 -0.20 -8.54 -16.93
C ILE A 186 -0.54 -9.68 -17.88
N ASN A 187 -0.18 -10.92 -17.55
CA ASN A 187 -0.39 -12.08 -18.39
C ASN A 187 -1.81 -12.66 -18.32
N SER A 188 -2.70 -12.12 -17.48
CA SER A 188 -4.11 -12.55 -17.42
C SER A 188 -4.96 -11.78 -18.43
N GLU A 189 -5.74 -12.43 -19.25
CA GLU A 189 -6.77 -11.79 -20.09
C GLU A 189 -8.13 -11.75 -19.39
N ASN A 190 -8.41 -12.74 -18.56
CA ASN A 190 -9.63 -12.87 -17.77
C ASN A 190 -9.29 -13.22 -16.33
N PHE A 191 -10.26 -13.07 -15.44
CA PHE A 191 -10.07 -13.43 -14.02
C PHE A 191 -9.75 -14.90 -13.82
N GLU A 192 -10.34 -15.77 -14.64
CA GLU A 192 -10.16 -17.22 -14.59
C GLU A 192 -8.70 -17.62 -14.83
N ASP A 193 -7.95 -16.86 -15.64
CA ASP A 193 -6.53 -17.09 -15.89
C ASP A 193 -5.69 -17.00 -14.61
N LEU A 194 -6.12 -16.15 -13.67
CA LEU A 194 -5.48 -15.99 -12.35
C LEU A 194 -5.76 -17.17 -11.41
N LEU A 195 -6.67 -18.06 -11.77
CA LEU A 195 -6.99 -19.28 -11.00
C LEU A 195 -6.36 -20.54 -11.60
N ILE A 196 -5.76 -20.42 -12.78
CA ILE A 196 -5.03 -21.51 -13.44
C ILE A 196 -3.60 -21.52 -12.94
N GLU A 197 -3.10 -22.74 -12.70
CA GLU A 197 -1.73 -22.93 -12.24
C GLU A 197 -0.71 -22.39 -13.27
N SER A 198 0.08 -21.42 -12.88
CA SER A 198 1.16 -20.83 -13.65
C SER A 198 2.43 -20.75 -12.80
N GLU A 199 3.59 -20.50 -13.41
CA GLU A 199 4.84 -20.28 -12.68
C GLU A 199 4.72 -19.13 -11.67
N TYR A 200 4.02 -18.05 -12.06
CA TYR A 200 3.78 -16.89 -11.18
C TYR A 200 2.90 -17.26 -10.00
N MET A 201 1.78 -17.96 -10.26
CA MET A 201 0.88 -18.40 -9.19
C MET A 201 1.59 -19.33 -8.20
N LYS A 202 2.37 -20.32 -8.69
CA LYS A 202 3.16 -21.23 -7.84
C LYS A 202 4.11 -20.45 -6.93
N LYS A 203 4.81 -19.47 -7.47
CA LYS A 203 5.77 -18.64 -6.73
C LYS A 203 5.06 -17.79 -5.68
N LEU A 204 3.93 -17.17 -6.02
CA LEU A 204 3.14 -16.37 -5.08
C LEU A 204 2.48 -17.23 -3.99
N LEU A 205 2.06 -18.46 -4.29
CA LEU A 205 1.59 -19.42 -3.29
C LEU A 205 2.69 -19.77 -2.30
N TYR A 206 3.89 -20.08 -2.79
CA TYR A 206 5.07 -20.30 -1.94
C TYR A 206 5.34 -19.10 -1.02
N TYR A 207 5.32 -17.89 -1.55
CA TYR A 207 5.49 -16.67 -0.74
C TYR A 207 4.41 -16.55 0.34
N LYS A 208 3.16 -16.80 -0.02
CA LYS A 208 2.05 -16.75 0.92
C LYS A 208 2.22 -17.76 2.06
N ASP A 209 2.70 -18.97 1.78
CA ASP A 209 2.93 -20.01 2.79
C ASP A 209 4.09 -19.59 3.72
N VAL A 210 5.21 -19.11 3.20
CA VAL A 210 6.33 -18.61 4.00
C VAL A 210 5.89 -17.46 4.91
N ILE A 211 5.13 -16.50 4.39
CA ILE A 211 4.61 -15.38 5.20
C ILE A 211 3.66 -15.88 6.29
N LYS A 212 2.82 -16.86 5.98
CA LYS A 212 1.91 -17.47 6.96
C LYS A 212 2.67 -18.15 8.10
N GLU A 213 3.69 -18.94 7.79
CA GLU A 213 4.54 -19.59 8.79
C GLU A 213 5.23 -18.57 9.69
N ASP A 214 5.77 -17.51 9.12
CA ASP A 214 6.45 -16.45 9.85
C ASP A 214 5.45 -15.68 10.76
N VAL A 215 4.25 -15.37 10.26
CA VAL A 215 3.17 -14.81 11.07
C VAL A 215 2.79 -15.75 12.21
N ASP A 216 2.64 -17.05 11.95
CA ASP A 216 2.29 -18.06 12.98
C ASP A 216 3.34 -18.15 14.09
N LYS A 217 4.60 -17.96 13.74
CA LYS A 217 5.72 -17.87 14.70
C LYS A 217 5.60 -16.63 15.60
N TRP A 218 5.34 -15.46 15.02
CA TRP A 218 5.41 -14.19 15.72
C TRP A 218 4.09 -13.71 16.35
N LYS A 219 2.93 -14.17 15.89
CA LYS A 219 1.62 -13.75 16.43
C LYS A 219 1.42 -14.07 17.91
N ARG A 220 2.22 -14.98 18.49
CA ARG A 220 2.17 -15.35 19.90
C ARG A 220 3.10 -14.53 20.80
N ARG A 221 3.88 -13.60 20.20
CA ARG A 221 4.77 -12.70 20.95
C ARG A 221 3.94 -11.81 21.88
N LYS A 222 4.16 -11.93 23.19
CA LYS A 222 3.40 -11.16 24.19
C LYS A 222 3.73 -9.67 24.07
N PRO A 223 2.72 -8.78 24.10
CA PRO A 223 2.93 -7.34 24.13
C PRO A 223 3.56 -6.87 25.46
N LYS A 224 4.37 -5.82 25.38
CA LYS A 224 4.70 -4.94 26.51
C LYS A 224 3.61 -3.86 26.57
N PHE A 225 3.08 -3.58 27.76
CA PHE A 225 2.02 -2.59 27.95
C PHE A 225 2.59 -1.30 28.53
N ILE A 226 2.20 -0.18 27.95
CA ILE A 226 2.39 1.17 28.49
C ILE A 226 0.99 1.81 28.48
N LYS A 227 0.30 1.78 29.61
CA LYS A 227 -1.12 2.15 29.77
C LYS A 227 -2.02 1.48 28.72
N ASN A 228 -2.64 2.30 27.83
CA ASN A 228 -3.51 1.84 26.74
C ASN A 228 -2.76 1.53 25.43
N ILE A 229 -1.43 1.44 25.48
CA ILE A 229 -0.60 1.08 24.32
C ILE A 229 -0.01 -0.31 24.54
N ALA A 230 -0.15 -1.18 23.55
CA ALA A 230 0.43 -2.52 23.54
C ALA A 230 1.52 -2.57 22.45
N ILE A 231 2.77 -2.78 22.85
CA ILE A 231 3.94 -2.81 21.96
C ILE A 231 4.39 -4.24 21.76
N ILE A 232 4.45 -4.69 20.52
CA ILE A 232 4.93 -6.01 20.11
C ILE A 232 6.23 -5.82 19.32
N GLU A 233 7.31 -6.40 19.80
CA GLU A 233 8.61 -6.35 19.12
C GLU A 233 8.89 -7.70 18.46
N ILE A 234 9.18 -7.68 17.16
CA ILE A 234 9.51 -8.85 16.36
C ILE A 234 10.83 -8.64 15.62
N ASN A 235 11.43 -9.74 15.18
CA ASN A 235 12.65 -9.71 14.37
C ASN A 235 12.47 -10.67 13.20
N SER A 236 11.81 -10.19 12.15
CA SER A 236 11.50 -10.96 10.94
C SER A 236 12.10 -10.27 9.71
N PRO A 237 12.73 -11.02 8.78
CA PRO A 237 13.19 -10.45 7.51
C PRO A 237 12.03 -10.10 6.57
N ASN A 238 10.82 -10.54 6.89
CA ASN A 238 9.61 -10.33 6.10
C ASN A 238 8.76 -9.16 6.65
N LEU A 239 7.98 -8.54 5.76
CA LEU A 239 7.05 -7.45 6.10
C LEU A 239 5.79 -8.01 6.76
N ILE A 240 5.90 -8.49 8.00
CA ILE A 240 4.77 -9.11 8.72
C ILE A 240 4.25 -8.26 9.89
N HIS A 241 4.95 -7.21 10.30
CA HIS A 241 4.53 -6.36 11.41
C HIS A 241 3.13 -5.74 11.22
N PRO A 242 2.66 -5.35 10.00
CA PRO A 242 1.28 -4.89 9.84
C PRO A 242 0.24 -6.00 10.08
N LEU A 243 0.58 -7.25 9.73
CA LEU A 243 -0.28 -8.41 9.97
C LEU A 243 -0.37 -8.76 11.46
N ILE A 244 0.77 -8.72 12.14
CA ILE A 244 0.83 -8.93 13.60
C ILE A 244 0.05 -7.84 14.33
N ALA A 245 0.24 -6.56 13.96
CA ALA A 245 -0.52 -5.45 14.53
C ALA A 245 -2.04 -5.62 14.33
N GLN A 246 -2.45 -6.07 13.13
CA GLN A 246 -3.86 -6.32 12.82
C GLN A 246 -4.45 -7.48 13.65
N ILE A 247 -3.69 -8.56 13.87
CA ILE A 247 -4.12 -9.68 14.72
C ILE A 247 -4.34 -9.18 16.16
N TRP A 248 -3.37 -8.47 16.71
CA TRP A 248 -3.46 -7.98 18.09
C TRP A 248 -4.51 -6.89 18.29
N ARG A 249 -4.76 -6.04 17.28
CA ARG A 249 -5.88 -5.08 17.28
C ARG A 249 -7.23 -5.78 17.49
N ASN A 250 -7.40 -6.98 16.93
CA ASN A 250 -8.64 -7.74 17.09
C ASN A 250 -8.73 -8.46 18.44
N VAL A 251 -7.61 -8.68 19.12
CA VAL A 251 -7.54 -9.29 20.46
C VAL A 251 -7.63 -8.23 21.55
N LEU A 252 -6.97 -7.09 21.36
CA LEU A 252 -6.84 -6.01 22.35
C LEU A 252 -7.57 -4.76 21.85
N GLU A 253 -8.90 -4.82 21.74
CA GLU A 253 -9.73 -3.80 21.10
C GLU A 253 -9.68 -2.41 21.76
N LYS A 254 -9.36 -2.38 23.08
CA LYS A 254 -9.25 -1.16 23.90
C LYS A 254 -7.85 -0.54 23.91
N TYR A 255 -6.94 -1.02 23.06
CA TYR A 255 -5.56 -0.59 23.02
C TYR A 255 -5.15 0.00 21.68
N ILE A 256 -4.15 0.87 21.71
CA ILE A 256 -3.33 1.21 20.56
C ILE A 256 -2.28 0.13 20.41
N ILE A 257 -2.23 -0.54 19.28
CA ILE A 257 -1.29 -1.62 19.02
C ILE A 257 -0.14 -1.06 18.18
N ILE A 258 1.09 -1.21 18.66
CA ILE A 258 2.30 -0.88 17.91
C ILE A 258 3.09 -2.18 17.72
N CYS A 259 3.29 -2.60 16.48
CA CYS A 259 4.16 -3.73 16.16
C CYS A 259 5.42 -3.21 15.45
N ALA A 260 6.58 -3.41 16.08
CA ALA A 260 7.89 -3.01 15.59
C ALA A 260 8.68 -4.22 15.10
N ASN A 261 9.23 -4.13 13.91
CA ASN A 261 10.05 -5.17 13.29
C ASN A 261 11.49 -4.70 13.09
N PHE A 262 12.41 -5.32 13.81
CA PHE A 262 13.84 -5.01 13.78
C PHE A 262 14.63 -5.81 12.74
N GLY A 263 13.99 -6.78 12.08
CA GLY A 263 14.66 -7.68 11.12
C GLY A 263 14.33 -7.39 9.65
N TYR A 264 13.38 -6.50 9.37
CA TYR A 264 12.94 -6.24 8.00
C TYR A 264 13.96 -5.41 7.19
N LEU A 265 14.51 -4.37 7.79
CA LEU A 265 15.55 -3.52 7.20
C LEU A 265 16.75 -3.45 8.15
N LYS A 266 17.95 -3.39 7.57
CA LYS A 266 19.19 -3.24 8.34
C LYS A 266 19.22 -1.86 9.00
N ASP A 267 19.60 -1.80 10.28
CA ASP A 267 19.81 -0.59 11.08
C ASP A 267 18.57 0.32 11.21
N LYS A 268 17.37 -0.20 10.87
CA LYS A 268 16.08 0.51 10.96
C LYS A 268 15.01 -0.33 11.65
N VAL A 269 14.03 0.36 12.18
CA VAL A 269 12.80 -0.24 12.72
C VAL A 269 11.64 0.10 11.80
N SER A 270 11.02 -0.94 11.24
CA SER A 270 9.77 -0.80 10.50
C SER A 270 8.62 -1.09 11.46
N PHE A 271 7.67 -0.18 11.60
CA PHE A 271 6.59 -0.36 12.56
C PHE A 271 5.22 -0.05 11.96
N SER A 272 4.20 -0.64 12.55
CA SER A 272 2.81 -0.39 12.20
C SER A 272 1.98 -0.17 13.45
N ILE A 273 1.09 0.82 13.39
CA ILE A 273 0.16 1.17 14.46
C ILE A 273 -1.26 0.89 14.00
N ARG A 274 -2.04 0.23 14.85
CA ARG A 274 -3.46 -0.11 14.61
C ARG A 274 -4.29 0.12 15.85
N THR A 275 -5.56 0.50 15.69
CA THR A 275 -6.51 0.61 16.79
C THR A 275 -7.95 0.37 16.33
N LYS A 276 -8.82 -0.03 17.26
CA LYS A 276 -10.28 0.04 17.11
C LYS A 276 -10.90 1.23 17.85
N LEU A 277 -10.10 1.96 18.62
CA LEU A 277 -10.54 3.15 19.31
C LEU A 277 -10.91 4.25 18.31
N ASP A 278 -11.83 5.11 18.68
CA ASP A 278 -12.23 6.27 17.87
C ASP A 278 -11.26 7.44 18.07
N ILE A 279 -10.02 7.26 17.64
CA ILE A 279 -8.94 8.22 17.71
C ILE A 279 -8.17 8.30 16.40
N SER A 280 -7.58 9.45 16.12
CA SER A 280 -6.66 9.62 14.99
C SER A 280 -5.27 9.10 15.34
N LEU A 281 -4.85 8.00 14.71
CA LEU A 281 -3.48 7.50 14.84
C LEU A 281 -2.46 8.40 14.15
N LEU A 282 -2.87 9.15 13.13
CA LEU A 282 -2.01 10.15 12.52
C LEU A 282 -1.69 11.27 13.51
N SER A 283 -2.70 11.81 14.20
CA SER A 283 -2.50 12.81 15.27
C SER A 283 -1.70 12.25 16.43
N PHE A 284 -1.97 10.99 16.84
CA PHE A 284 -1.20 10.31 17.87
C PHE A 284 0.28 10.21 17.50
N LEU A 285 0.61 9.76 16.30
CA LEU A 285 2.00 9.61 15.87
C LEU A 285 2.70 10.96 15.72
N ARG A 286 2.02 11.97 15.15
CA ARG A 286 2.54 13.34 14.95
C ARG A 286 2.84 14.07 16.27
N LYS A 287 2.25 13.64 17.38
CA LYS A 287 2.59 14.15 18.71
C LYS A 287 4.05 13.85 19.09
N TYR A 288 4.57 12.71 18.67
CA TYR A 288 5.90 12.23 19.04
C TYR A 288 6.94 12.36 17.93
N LEU A 289 6.51 12.25 16.68
CA LEU A 289 7.37 12.23 15.50
C LEU A 289 6.83 13.18 14.42
N LYS A 290 7.71 13.96 13.81
CA LYS A 290 7.34 14.78 12.64
C LYS A 290 7.10 13.89 11.44
N PRO A 291 6.05 14.12 10.62
CA PRO A 291 5.88 13.43 9.35
C PRO A 291 7.10 13.61 8.44
N SER A 292 7.49 12.56 7.74
CA SER A 292 8.60 12.57 6.79
C SER A 292 8.26 11.69 5.61
N ILE A 293 8.25 12.27 4.41
CA ILE A 293 8.06 11.52 3.16
C ILE A 293 9.21 10.53 2.96
N GLU A 294 10.45 10.93 3.25
CA GLU A 294 11.63 10.09 3.08
C GLU A 294 11.60 8.83 3.98
N GLU A 295 11.03 8.96 5.17
CA GLU A 295 10.92 7.87 6.15
C GLU A 295 9.57 7.12 6.06
N ASP A 296 8.73 7.45 5.08
CA ASP A 296 7.34 6.94 4.99
C ASP A 296 6.60 7.03 6.33
N LEU A 297 6.79 8.15 7.02
CA LEU A 297 6.40 8.34 8.42
C LEU A 297 5.22 9.27 8.58
N GLY A 298 4.18 8.79 9.28
CA GLY A 298 3.04 9.62 9.65
C GLY A 298 2.02 9.82 8.54
N PHE A 299 2.02 8.94 7.55
CA PHE A 299 1.03 8.83 6.48
C PHE A 299 0.17 7.58 6.66
N GLY A 300 -0.86 7.41 5.82
CA GLY A 300 -1.81 6.31 5.89
C GLY A 300 -3.20 6.77 6.32
N HIS A 301 -3.92 5.94 7.07
CA HIS A 301 -5.29 6.19 7.46
C HIS A 301 -5.42 6.50 8.96
N GLU A 302 -6.53 7.16 9.35
CA GLU A 302 -6.78 7.56 10.74
C GLU A 302 -6.67 6.41 11.76
N ARG A 303 -6.94 5.16 11.36
CA ARG A 303 -6.88 3.97 12.21
C ARG A 303 -5.77 2.98 11.85
N ALA A 304 -4.89 3.37 10.93
CA ALA A 304 -3.81 2.53 10.41
C ALA A 304 -2.66 3.39 9.89
N THR A 305 -1.57 3.45 10.61
CA THR A 305 -0.37 4.20 10.23
C THR A 305 0.90 3.41 10.61
N GLY A 306 2.05 3.96 10.32
CA GLY A 306 3.34 3.38 10.64
C GLY A 306 4.48 4.21 10.07
N GLY A 307 5.61 3.56 9.88
CA GLY A 307 6.79 4.17 9.28
C GLY A 307 8.04 3.31 9.42
N ILE A 308 9.12 3.87 8.90
CA ILE A 308 10.46 3.28 8.95
C ILE A 308 11.39 4.33 9.53
N ILE A 309 11.95 4.05 10.71
CA ILE A 309 12.83 4.99 11.41
C ILE A 309 14.12 4.31 11.88
N ASP A 310 15.16 5.10 12.14
CA ASP A 310 16.40 4.61 12.69
C ASP A 310 16.21 4.09 14.14
N LEU A 311 17.06 3.17 14.57
CA LEU A 311 17.01 2.56 15.91
C LEU A 311 17.00 3.63 17.02
N GLU A 312 17.79 4.67 16.91
CA GLU A 312 17.85 5.76 17.90
C GLU A 312 16.50 6.48 18.01
N LYS A 313 15.88 6.84 16.87
CA LYS A 313 14.55 7.46 16.83
C LYS A 313 13.47 6.54 17.40
N TRP A 314 13.61 5.22 17.22
CA TRP A 314 12.68 4.25 17.83
C TRP A 314 12.74 4.28 19.36
N PHE A 315 13.95 4.19 19.93
CA PHE A 315 14.10 4.24 21.38
C PHE A 315 13.65 5.59 21.98
N ASP A 316 13.92 6.69 21.30
CA ASP A 316 13.41 8.01 21.69
C ASP A 316 11.88 8.08 21.65
N LEU A 317 11.25 7.50 20.61
CA LEU A 317 9.79 7.41 20.52
C LEU A 317 9.21 6.67 21.73
N ILE A 318 9.75 5.49 22.06
CA ILE A 318 9.28 4.70 23.22
C ILE A 318 9.45 5.48 24.53
N LYS A 319 10.61 6.12 24.73
CA LYS A 319 10.88 6.94 25.91
C LYS A 319 9.91 8.13 26.04
N LYS A 320 9.59 8.80 24.93
CA LYS A 320 8.60 9.89 24.92
C LYS A 320 7.21 9.38 25.28
N ILE A 321 6.80 8.21 24.77
CA ILE A 321 5.53 7.57 25.09
C ILE A 321 5.49 7.18 26.59
N GLU A 322 6.58 6.68 27.17
CA GLU A 322 6.69 6.35 28.58
C GLU A 322 6.57 7.60 29.46
N ASN A 323 7.28 8.68 29.14
CA ASN A 323 7.29 9.92 29.92
C ASN A 323 5.96 10.69 29.85
N ASP A 324 5.34 10.80 28.66
CA ASP A 324 4.02 11.45 28.47
C ASP A 324 2.93 10.79 29.33
N ASN A 325 3.15 9.53 29.69
CA ASN A 325 2.28 8.78 30.55
C ASN A 325 2.53 9.01 32.06
N ILE A 326 3.66 9.60 32.45
CA ILE A 326 3.97 9.91 33.85
C ILE A 326 3.35 11.26 34.24
N GLU A 327 3.45 12.27 33.38
CA GLU A 327 2.92 13.62 33.63
C GLU A 327 1.39 13.68 33.80
N ASN A 328 0.64 12.78 33.14
CA ASN A 328 -0.82 12.70 33.28
C ASN A 328 -1.31 11.97 34.54
N ASN A 329 -0.42 11.48 35.43
CA ASN A 329 -0.78 10.87 36.72
C ASN A 329 -0.57 11.79 37.91
N GLU A 330 0.02 12.97 37.73
CA GLU A 330 0.28 13.96 38.77
C GLU A 330 -0.73 15.15 38.78
N THR A 331 -1.77 15.08 37.92
CA THR A 331 -2.90 16.00 37.91
C THR A 331 -4.20 15.27 38.22
#